data_b84127a6b4e1189c87e54a436fd5f3a0
#
_entry.id   b84127a6b4e1189c87e54a436fd5f3a0
#
_cell.length_a   1.000
_cell.length_b   1.000
_cell.length_c   1.000
_cell.angle_alpha   90.00
_cell.angle_beta   90.00
_cell.angle_gamma   90.00
#
_symmetry.space_group_name_H-M   'P 1'
#
loop_
_entity.id
_entity.type
_entity.pdbx_description
1 polymer ?
#
loop_
_entity_poly.entity_id
_entity_poly.type
_entity_poly.pdbx_seq_one_letter_code
_entity_poly.pdbx_strand_id
1 'polypeptide(L)' 'MIKGYFVSEGYMGYVDGEYQLFADARDYVEYIED' A
#
# COMPACT_ATOMS: atom_id res chain seq x y z
N MET A 1 -1.86 -8.45 -6.91
CA MET A 1 -2.92 -8.58 -5.90
C MET A 1 -2.85 -7.42 -4.91
N ILE A 2 -3.99 -6.80 -4.63
CA ILE A 2 -4.06 -5.68 -3.69
C ILE A 2 -4.32 -6.20 -2.29
N LYS A 3 -3.42 -5.87 -1.38
CA LYS A 3 -3.54 -6.33 -0.01
C LYS A 3 -2.98 -5.27 0.93
N GLY A 4 -3.80 -4.82 1.86
CA GLY A 4 -3.34 -3.80 2.79
C GLY A 4 -4.47 -3.31 3.67
N TYR A 5 -4.19 -2.26 4.45
CA TYR A 5 -5.16 -1.70 5.37
C TYR A 5 -4.81 -0.25 5.68
N PHE A 6 -5.82 0.52 6.08
CA PHE A 6 -5.62 1.92 6.41
C PHE A 6 -5.08 2.07 7.83
N VAL A 7 -4.20 3.05 7.99
CA VAL A 7 -3.66 3.40 9.30
C VAL A 7 -3.73 4.91 9.45
N SER A 8 -3.46 5.41 10.65
CA SER A 8 -3.55 6.85 10.89
C SER A 8 -2.57 7.64 10.04
N GLU A 9 -1.43 7.05 9.70
CA GLU A 9 -0.41 7.73 8.91
C GLU A 9 -0.63 7.60 7.40
N GLY A 10 -1.57 6.75 6.98
CA GLY A 10 -1.80 6.55 5.56
C GLY A 10 -2.33 5.17 5.26
N TYR A 11 -1.68 4.46 4.37
CA TYR A 11 -2.11 3.13 3.96
C TYR A 11 -0.93 2.16 3.96
N MET A 12 -1.09 1.04 4.66
CA MET A 12 -0.05 0.01 4.67
C MET A 12 -0.35 -0.99 3.57
N GLY A 13 0.47 -1.01 2.53
CA GLY A 13 0.28 -1.91 1.40
C GLY A 13 1.31 -3.01 1.37
N TYR A 14 0.88 -4.21 1.03
CA TYR A 14 1.75 -5.38 1.01
C TYR A 14 2.54 -5.41 -0.29
N VAL A 15 3.86 -5.43 -0.19
CA VAL A 15 4.75 -5.43 -1.34
C VAL A 15 5.93 -6.38 -1.06
N ASP A 16 6.11 -7.37 -1.95
CA ASP A 16 7.28 -8.26 -1.90
C ASP A 16 7.53 -8.86 -0.52
N GLY A 17 6.47 -9.31 0.13
CA GLY A 17 6.62 -10.00 1.39
C GLY A 17 6.62 -9.13 2.62
N GLU A 18 6.41 -7.83 2.47
CA GLU A 18 6.36 -6.94 3.62
C GLU A 18 5.40 -5.80 3.36
N TYR A 19 4.93 -5.18 4.44
CA TYR A 19 4.04 -4.03 4.34
C TYR A 19 4.86 -2.74 4.30
N GLN A 20 4.44 -1.82 3.43
CA GLN A 20 5.08 -0.53 3.30
C GLN A 20 4.04 0.58 3.46
N LEU A 21 4.46 1.71 4.00
CA LEU A 21 3.56 2.83 4.22
C LEU A 21 3.45 3.67 2.95
N PHE A 22 2.21 3.93 2.54
CA PHE A 22 1.91 4.80 1.41
C PHE A 22 1.02 5.94 1.88
N ALA A 23 1.00 7.02 1.12
CA ALA A 23 0.18 8.18 1.46
C ALA A 23 -1.30 7.79 1.50
N ASP A 24 -1.73 6.97 0.53
CA ASP A 24 -3.09 6.44 0.50
C ASP A 24 -3.13 5.19 -0.37
N ALA A 25 -4.32 4.60 -0.47
CA ALA A 25 -4.47 3.35 -1.23
C ALA A 25 -4.17 3.55 -2.71
N ARG A 26 -4.44 4.73 -3.24
CA ARG A 26 -4.19 4.99 -4.65
C ARG A 26 -2.69 4.95 -4.96
N ASP A 27 -1.89 5.56 -4.09
CA ASP A 27 -0.45 5.51 -4.27
C ASP A 27 0.04 4.08 -4.28
N TYR A 28 -0.51 3.25 -3.41
CA TYR A 28 -0.15 1.84 -3.36
C TYR A 28 -0.53 1.14 -4.66
N VAL A 29 -1.75 1.36 -5.14
CA VAL A 29 -2.21 0.70 -6.36
C VAL A 29 -1.34 1.10 -7.55
N GLU A 30 -1.01 2.38 -7.67
CA GLU A 30 -0.17 2.84 -8.76
C GLU A 30 1.22 2.25 -8.68
N TYR A 31 1.70 2.05 -7.48
CA TYR A 31 3.03 1.48 -7.27
C TYR A 31 3.10 0.04 -7.76
N ILE A 32 2.10 -0.77 -7.44
CA ILE A 32 2.14 -2.18 -7.79
C ILE A 32 1.70 -2.45 -9.22
N GLU A 33 0.94 -1.55 -9.83
CA GLU A 33 0.49 -1.74 -11.19
C GLU A 33 1.56 -1.38 -12.23
N ASP A 34 2.51 -0.61 -11.85
CA ASP A 34 3.49 -0.07 -12.79
C ASP A 34 4.45 -1.11 -13.33
#